data_295593a0d3a69d5737e322198f9a3fdb
#
_entry.id   295593a0d3a69d5737e322198f9a3fdb
#
_cell.length_a   1.000
_cell.length_b   1.000
_cell.length_c   1.000
_cell.angle_alpha   90.00
_cell.angle_beta   90.00
_cell.angle_gamma   90.00
#
_symmetry.space_group_name_H-M   'P 1'
#
loop_
_entity.id
_entity.type
_entity.pdbx_description
1 polymer ?
#
loop_
_entity_poly.entity_id
_entity_poly.type
_entity_poly.pdbx_seq_one_letter_code
_entity_poly.pdbx_strand_id
1 'polypeptide(L)'
;MLSAASPARADWRDDIGTFRIGIVAEPGGGNTVPGLARLTDAYTNALGMKVEFVVARDYAALIEAQASGRVQYAAYSALAYATASERCGCVEPLVAPIDADGAAGIRSVLVTRDGKVPDLAAMASHRIAIAPADNVAGFLLPLTGLAGEGVKIAEDSPFLAHAPSATAAETMLGDGEADGLFGWEPVGADGQSTDTGGTVMRLEAAGIPKTSLRVLWTSAQLRYGPHAVRSDLDAEAKRRLAVFLTNLKSLTPDVYDLLESRHSGGFELAVAKDYMTALAVVRWQSAGKE
;
A
#
# COMPACT_ATOMS: atom_id res chain seq x y z
N MET A 1 -4.71 -5.38 -59.25
CA MET A 1 -4.86 -4.86 -57.89
C MET A 1 -4.22 -5.85 -56.94
N LEU A 2 -2.97 -5.54 -56.44
CA LEU A 2 -2.36 -6.38 -55.41
C LEU A 2 -2.91 -5.94 -54.04
N SER A 3 -3.64 -6.87 -53.41
CA SER A 3 -4.09 -6.71 -52.02
C SER A 3 -2.87 -6.89 -51.12
N ALA A 4 -2.37 -5.82 -50.53
CA ALA A 4 -1.33 -5.88 -49.50
C ALA A 4 -1.96 -6.53 -48.24
N ALA A 5 -1.65 -7.80 -48.00
CA ALA A 5 -1.96 -8.44 -46.72
C ALA A 5 -1.12 -7.74 -45.62
N SER A 6 -1.78 -7.06 -44.71
CA SER A 6 -1.13 -6.58 -43.47
C SER A 6 -0.53 -7.80 -42.76
N PRO A 7 0.73 -7.74 -42.31
CA PRO A 7 1.31 -8.83 -41.52
C PRO A 7 0.43 -9.04 -40.28
N ALA A 8 -0.04 -10.27 -40.07
CA ALA A 8 -0.69 -10.65 -38.81
C ALA A 8 0.31 -10.39 -37.68
N ARG A 9 -0.02 -9.48 -36.79
CA ARG A 9 0.78 -9.23 -35.58
C ARG A 9 0.81 -10.53 -34.78
N ALA A 10 2.01 -11.02 -34.44
CA ALA A 10 2.13 -12.20 -33.60
C ALA A 10 1.27 -12.02 -32.32
N ASP A 11 0.60 -13.08 -31.89
CA ASP A 11 -0.18 -13.01 -30.67
C ASP A 11 0.82 -12.85 -29.51
N TRP A 12 0.63 -11.83 -28.69
CA TRP A 12 1.48 -11.54 -27.51
C TRP A 12 1.64 -12.77 -26.59
N ARG A 13 0.68 -13.72 -26.64
CA ARG A 13 0.74 -14.97 -25.88
C ARG A 13 1.86 -15.89 -26.35
N ASP A 14 2.10 -15.93 -27.65
CA ASP A 14 3.16 -16.73 -28.25
C ASP A 14 4.55 -16.16 -27.84
N ASP A 15 4.68 -14.82 -27.77
CA ASP A 15 5.89 -14.16 -27.34
C ASP A 15 6.20 -14.43 -25.86
N ILE A 16 5.19 -14.49 -24.98
CA ILE A 16 5.34 -14.73 -23.53
C ILE A 16 5.43 -16.24 -23.23
N GLY A 17 4.68 -17.08 -23.92
CA GLY A 17 4.61 -18.54 -23.73
C GLY A 17 3.93 -18.95 -22.41
N THR A 18 4.50 -18.60 -21.28
CA THR A 18 3.91 -18.81 -19.94
C THR A 18 3.89 -17.50 -19.18
N PHE A 19 2.69 -17.06 -18.77
CA PHE A 19 2.50 -15.85 -17.98
C PHE A 19 2.80 -16.13 -16.50
N ARG A 20 3.80 -15.46 -15.93
CA ARG A 20 4.21 -15.67 -14.55
C ARG A 20 3.76 -14.55 -13.65
N ILE A 21 3.09 -14.91 -12.56
CA ILE A 21 2.56 -14.03 -11.52
C ILE A 21 3.41 -14.20 -10.27
N GLY A 22 4.00 -13.12 -9.79
CA GLY A 22 4.78 -13.11 -8.56
C GLY A 22 3.95 -12.70 -7.36
N ILE A 23 4.08 -13.44 -6.27
CA ILE A 23 3.47 -13.13 -4.98
C ILE A 23 4.48 -13.42 -3.85
N VAL A 24 4.30 -12.78 -2.71
CA VAL A 24 5.04 -13.09 -1.48
C VAL A 24 4.15 -13.96 -0.59
N ALA A 25 4.69 -15.07 -0.07
CA ALA A 25 3.98 -15.88 0.90
C ALA A 25 3.77 -15.12 2.21
N GLU A 26 2.66 -15.39 2.89
CA GLU A 26 2.43 -14.81 4.22
C GLU A 26 3.48 -15.32 5.23
N PRO A 27 3.94 -14.44 6.15
CA PRO A 27 4.88 -14.84 7.19
C PRO A 27 4.33 -16.00 8.02
N GLY A 28 5.11 -17.08 8.16
CA GLY A 28 4.73 -18.27 8.94
C GLY A 28 3.92 -19.32 8.18
N GLY A 29 3.45 -19.05 6.95
CA GLY A 29 2.68 -20.00 6.13
C GLY A 29 3.52 -20.98 5.30
N GLY A 30 4.84 -20.93 5.39
CA GLY A 30 5.71 -21.63 4.44
C GLY A 30 5.57 -21.03 3.04
N ASN A 31 6.05 -21.75 1.99
CA ASN A 31 5.87 -21.31 0.60
C ASN A 31 4.51 -21.73 0.02
N THR A 32 3.50 -21.98 0.85
CA THR A 32 2.18 -22.39 0.42
C THR A 32 1.22 -21.20 0.38
N VAL A 33 0.52 -21.07 -0.73
CA VAL A 33 -0.53 -20.07 -0.94
C VAL A 33 -1.85 -20.81 -1.03
N PRO A 34 -2.79 -20.58 -0.11
CA PRO A 34 -4.09 -21.23 -0.15
C PRO A 34 -4.80 -20.95 -1.49
N GLY A 35 -5.44 -21.96 -2.06
CA GLY A 35 -6.23 -21.79 -3.28
C GLY A 35 -5.43 -21.51 -4.56
N LEU A 36 -4.10 -21.75 -4.57
CA LEU A 36 -3.22 -21.43 -5.70
C LEU A 36 -3.70 -22.04 -7.04
N ALA A 37 -4.18 -23.29 -7.04
CA ALA A 37 -4.73 -23.93 -8.24
C ALA A 37 -5.92 -23.14 -8.78
N ARG A 38 -6.84 -22.72 -7.92
CA ARG A 38 -8.03 -21.96 -8.30
C ARG A 38 -7.68 -20.56 -8.83
N LEU A 39 -6.68 -19.89 -8.22
CA LEU A 39 -6.14 -18.64 -8.75
C LEU A 39 -5.51 -18.87 -10.13
N THR A 40 -4.73 -19.92 -10.31
CA THR A 40 -4.10 -20.26 -11.59
C THR A 40 -5.15 -20.46 -12.69
N ASP A 41 -6.22 -21.21 -12.41
CA ASP A 41 -7.31 -21.44 -13.36
C ASP A 41 -8.04 -20.13 -13.72
N ALA A 42 -8.31 -19.27 -12.73
CA ALA A 42 -8.97 -17.99 -12.96
C ALA A 42 -8.15 -17.06 -13.89
N TYR A 43 -6.84 -16.92 -13.63
CA TYR A 43 -5.97 -16.11 -14.49
C TYR A 43 -5.75 -16.76 -15.87
N THR A 44 -5.65 -18.10 -15.94
CA THR A 44 -5.55 -18.83 -17.20
C THR A 44 -6.77 -18.55 -18.09
N ASN A 45 -7.97 -18.59 -17.50
CA ASN A 45 -9.21 -18.27 -18.22
C ASN A 45 -9.27 -16.80 -18.65
N ALA A 46 -8.86 -15.86 -17.79
CA ALA A 46 -8.88 -14.43 -18.08
C ALA A 46 -7.91 -14.05 -19.21
N LEU A 47 -6.72 -14.63 -19.22
CA LEU A 47 -5.67 -14.33 -20.20
C LEU A 47 -5.76 -15.20 -21.45
N GLY A 48 -6.36 -16.40 -21.36
CA GLY A 48 -6.44 -17.38 -22.44
C GLY A 48 -5.07 -18.00 -22.77
N MET A 49 -4.21 -18.18 -21.75
CA MET A 49 -2.88 -18.76 -21.89
C MET A 49 -2.43 -19.43 -20.59
N LYS A 50 -1.37 -20.22 -20.64
CA LYS A 50 -0.78 -20.86 -19.45
C LYS A 50 -0.29 -19.82 -18.45
N VAL A 51 -0.69 -19.98 -17.18
CA VAL A 51 -0.30 -19.14 -16.05
C VAL A 51 0.45 -19.99 -15.01
N GLU A 52 1.48 -19.42 -14.43
CA GLU A 52 2.25 -19.99 -13.32
C GLU A 52 2.43 -18.94 -12.22
N PHE A 53 2.29 -19.34 -10.96
CA PHE A 53 2.61 -18.50 -9.82
C PHE A 53 4.05 -18.75 -9.34
N VAL A 54 4.76 -17.66 -9.11
CA VAL A 54 6.11 -17.66 -8.53
C VAL A 54 5.99 -17.09 -7.11
N VAL A 55 6.13 -17.97 -6.12
CA VAL A 55 6.10 -17.57 -4.71
C VAL A 55 7.50 -17.11 -4.31
N ALA A 56 7.65 -15.82 -4.08
CA ALA A 56 8.88 -15.22 -3.60
C ALA A 56 8.94 -15.29 -2.06
N ARG A 57 10.14 -15.47 -1.52
CA ARG A 57 10.36 -15.51 -0.07
C ARG A 57 10.12 -14.17 0.63
N ASP A 58 10.33 -13.08 -0.10
CA ASP A 58 10.20 -11.69 0.36
C ASP A 58 10.00 -10.73 -0.82
N TYR A 59 9.71 -9.46 -0.52
CA TYR A 59 9.57 -8.42 -1.54
C TYR A 59 10.86 -8.14 -2.30
N ALA A 60 12.04 -8.29 -1.70
CA ALA A 60 13.30 -8.08 -2.42
C ALA A 60 13.48 -9.10 -3.54
N ALA A 61 13.18 -10.38 -3.27
CA ALA A 61 13.19 -11.44 -4.27
C ALA A 61 12.11 -11.25 -5.36
N LEU A 62 10.91 -10.75 -4.97
CA LEU A 62 9.84 -10.45 -5.91
C LEU A 62 10.19 -9.31 -6.85
N ILE A 63 10.75 -8.21 -6.31
CA ILE A 63 11.24 -7.06 -7.08
C ILE A 63 12.29 -7.50 -8.10
N GLU A 64 13.25 -8.33 -7.67
CA GLU A 64 14.29 -8.88 -8.56
C GLU A 64 13.69 -9.76 -9.67
N ALA A 65 12.69 -10.57 -9.33
CA ALA A 65 12.02 -11.44 -10.30
C ALA A 65 11.26 -10.61 -11.37
N GLN A 66 10.61 -9.51 -10.99
CA GLN A 66 9.90 -8.66 -11.94
C GLN A 66 10.86 -7.77 -12.74
N ALA A 67 11.87 -7.17 -12.09
CA ALA A 67 12.87 -6.34 -12.76
C ALA A 67 13.66 -7.13 -13.82
N SER A 68 13.97 -8.40 -13.56
CA SER A 68 14.64 -9.29 -14.53
C SER A 68 13.73 -9.90 -15.60
N GLY A 69 12.42 -9.61 -15.58
CA GLY A 69 11.45 -10.15 -16.52
C GLY A 69 11.02 -11.59 -16.26
N ARG A 70 11.44 -12.20 -15.14
CA ARG A 70 11.02 -13.57 -14.75
C ARG A 70 9.54 -13.65 -14.40
N VAL A 71 8.93 -12.56 -13.92
CA VAL A 71 7.49 -12.44 -13.71
C VAL A 71 6.97 -11.19 -14.45
N GLN A 72 5.79 -11.30 -15.05
CA GLN A 72 5.14 -10.24 -15.81
C GLN A 72 4.24 -9.38 -14.94
N TYR A 73 3.74 -9.94 -13.84
CA TYR A 73 2.78 -9.31 -12.94
C TYR A 73 3.12 -9.69 -11.49
N ALA A 74 2.95 -8.75 -10.56
CA ALA A 74 3.21 -8.98 -9.15
C ALA A 74 2.24 -8.20 -8.25
N ALA A 75 1.88 -8.79 -7.09
CA ALA A 75 1.15 -8.11 -6.01
C ALA A 75 2.15 -7.54 -5.00
N TYR A 76 2.07 -6.24 -4.73
CA TYR A 76 3.01 -5.51 -3.88
C TYR A 76 2.33 -4.81 -2.71
N SER A 77 3.08 -4.57 -1.64
CA SER A 77 2.76 -3.45 -0.75
C SER A 77 3.11 -2.12 -1.43
N ALA A 78 2.55 -1.00 -0.95
CA ALA A 78 2.82 0.32 -1.54
C ALA A 78 4.33 0.66 -1.57
N LEU A 79 5.05 0.41 -0.47
CA LEU A 79 6.49 0.67 -0.39
C LEU A 79 7.31 -0.30 -1.24
N ALA A 80 6.90 -1.57 -1.33
CA ALA A 80 7.58 -2.54 -2.21
C ALA A 80 7.41 -2.17 -3.69
N TYR A 81 6.22 -1.71 -4.11
CA TYR A 81 6.01 -1.17 -5.45
C TYR A 81 6.88 0.05 -5.72
N ALA A 82 6.92 1.01 -4.77
CA ALA A 82 7.77 2.18 -4.90
C ALA A 82 9.25 1.80 -5.05
N THR A 83 9.72 0.84 -4.26
CA THR A 83 11.08 0.30 -4.37
C THR A 83 11.34 -0.36 -5.73
N ALA A 84 10.38 -1.13 -6.25
CA ALA A 84 10.49 -1.75 -7.58
C ALA A 84 10.57 -0.67 -8.68
N SER A 85 9.71 0.35 -8.59
CA SER A 85 9.69 1.48 -9.53
C SER A 85 11.01 2.27 -9.53
N GLU A 86 11.56 2.60 -8.36
CA GLU A 86 12.86 3.27 -8.23
C GLU A 86 14.01 2.43 -8.79
N ARG A 87 13.97 1.11 -8.58
CA ARG A 87 15.04 0.20 -8.99
C ARG A 87 15.17 0.06 -10.50
N CYS A 88 14.07 -0.05 -11.23
CA CYS A 88 14.13 -0.34 -12.66
C CYS A 88 13.32 0.59 -13.56
N GLY A 89 12.38 1.38 -13.04
CA GLY A 89 11.45 2.13 -13.86
C GLY A 89 10.61 1.27 -14.83
N CYS A 90 10.62 -0.05 -14.62
CA CYS A 90 10.10 -1.05 -15.54
C CYS A 90 8.75 -1.65 -15.11
N VAL A 91 8.13 -1.09 -14.06
CA VAL A 91 6.85 -1.53 -13.53
C VAL A 91 5.84 -0.40 -13.50
N GLU A 92 4.58 -0.72 -13.72
CA GLU A 92 3.46 0.20 -13.58
C GLU A 92 2.33 -0.44 -12.76
N PRO A 93 1.59 0.32 -11.94
CA PRO A 93 0.46 -0.20 -11.21
C PRO A 93 -0.70 -0.40 -12.18
N LEU A 94 -1.47 -1.45 -11.99
CA LEU A 94 -2.63 -1.75 -12.83
C LEU A 94 -3.94 -1.52 -12.06
N VAL A 95 -4.05 -2.15 -10.89
CA VAL A 95 -5.17 -1.98 -9.96
C VAL A 95 -4.65 -1.94 -8.53
N ALA A 96 -5.45 -1.38 -7.63
CA ALA A 96 -5.23 -1.46 -6.19
C ALA A 96 -6.54 -1.84 -5.48
N PRO A 97 -6.47 -2.54 -4.33
CA PRO A 97 -7.66 -2.88 -3.59
C PRO A 97 -8.27 -1.64 -2.91
N ILE A 98 -9.56 -1.77 -2.58
CA ILE A 98 -10.29 -0.84 -1.72
C ILE A 98 -11.00 -1.61 -0.62
N ASP A 99 -11.30 -0.96 0.49
CA ASP A 99 -12.13 -1.51 1.57
C ASP A 99 -13.62 -1.41 1.23
N ALA A 100 -14.45 -2.14 1.96
CA ALA A 100 -15.89 -2.15 1.75
C ALA A 100 -16.55 -0.78 1.96
N ASP A 101 -15.95 0.09 2.77
CA ASP A 101 -16.35 1.47 3.02
C ASP A 101 -15.77 2.49 2.02
N GLY A 102 -15.05 2.00 1.01
CA GLY A 102 -14.43 2.82 -0.03
C GLY A 102 -13.06 3.37 0.33
N ALA A 103 -12.48 2.99 1.48
CA ALA A 103 -11.10 3.37 1.75
C ALA A 103 -10.15 2.75 0.73
N ALA A 104 -9.27 3.57 0.16
CA ALA A 104 -8.31 3.19 -0.88
C ALA A 104 -6.86 3.29 -0.39
N GLY A 105 -6.67 3.67 0.86
CA GLY A 105 -5.38 3.83 1.49
C GLY A 105 -5.51 4.41 2.89
N ILE A 106 -4.40 4.81 3.44
CA ILE A 106 -4.30 5.42 4.76
C ILE A 106 -3.54 6.74 4.68
N ARG A 107 -3.70 7.58 5.71
CA ARG A 107 -2.76 8.67 5.99
C ARG A 107 -2.39 8.69 7.46
N SER A 108 -1.25 9.27 7.77
CA SER A 108 -0.88 9.54 9.14
C SER A 108 -1.62 10.76 9.66
N VAL A 109 -1.90 10.76 10.94
CA VAL A 109 -2.50 11.89 11.68
C VAL A 109 -1.70 12.19 12.94
N LEU A 110 -1.56 13.48 13.30
CA LEU A 110 -1.13 13.90 14.62
C LEU A 110 -2.38 14.20 15.45
N VAL A 111 -2.66 13.36 16.43
CA VAL A 111 -3.81 13.51 17.34
C VAL A 111 -3.34 14.03 18.68
N THR A 112 -4.02 15.04 19.23
CA THR A 112 -3.86 15.51 20.60
C THR A 112 -5.14 15.32 21.41
N ARG A 113 -5.01 15.25 22.73
CA ARG A 113 -6.11 15.14 23.68
C ARG A 113 -6.23 16.38 24.55
N ASP A 114 -7.47 16.82 24.85
CA ASP A 114 -7.80 17.91 25.75
C ASP A 114 -7.09 19.25 25.44
N GLY A 115 -6.71 19.43 24.15
CA GLY A 115 -6.02 20.64 23.69
C GLY A 115 -4.60 20.82 24.23
N LYS A 116 -3.98 19.76 24.77
CA LYS A 116 -2.63 19.82 25.35
C LYS A 116 -1.61 20.33 24.36
N VAL A 117 -1.64 19.86 23.09
CA VAL A 117 -0.83 20.43 22.01
C VAL A 117 -1.70 21.45 21.27
N PRO A 118 -1.42 22.75 21.35
CA PRO A 118 -2.28 23.78 20.75
C PRO A 118 -2.25 23.79 19.25
N ASP A 119 -1.10 23.56 18.62
CA ASP A 119 -0.89 23.53 17.18
C ASP A 119 0.39 22.74 16.82
N LEU A 120 0.65 22.57 15.53
CA LEU A 120 1.81 21.84 15.04
C LEU A 120 3.14 22.51 15.43
N ALA A 121 3.20 23.83 15.51
CA ALA A 121 4.42 24.55 15.85
C ALA A 121 4.83 24.31 17.31
N ALA A 122 3.87 24.10 18.21
CA ALA A 122 4.12 23.80 19.61
C ALA A 122 4.51 22.32 19.86
N MET A 123 4.39 21.45 18.87
CA MET A 123 4.60 19.99 19.03
C MET A 123 5.91 19.63 19.74
N ALA A 124 7.01 20.29 19.39
CA ALA A 124 8.33 20.01 19.96
C ALA A 124 8.47 20.37 21.47
N SER A 125 7.50 21.09 22.05
CA SER A 125 7.43 21.41 23.48
C SER A 125 6.57 20.43 24.28
N HIS A 126 6.05 19.39 23.63
CA HIS A 126 5.14 18.41 24.20
C HIS A 126 5.66 16.99 23.99
N ARG A 127 5.17 16.04 24.76
CA ARG A 127 5.52 14.62 24.61
C ARG A 127 4.64 13.97 23.55
N ILE A 128 5.22 13.57 22.43
CA ILE A 128 4.51 12.98 21.30
C ILE A 128 4.86 11.49 21.19
N ALA A 129 3.85 10.63 21.33
CA ALA A 129 4.04 9.19 21.14
C ALA A 129 4.24 8.86 19.66
N ILE A 130 5.24 8.05 19.38
CA ILE A 130 5.59 7.58 18.04
C ILE A 130 5.72 6.06 18.05
N ALA A 131 5.21 5.40 17.01
CA ALA A 131 5.28 3.95 16.83
C ALA A 131 6.72 3.49 16.49
N PRO A 132 7.01 2.16 16.47
CA PRO A 132 8.31 1.65 16.06
C PRO A 132 8.72 2.08 14.65
N ALA A 133 10.01 2.12 14.36
CA ALA A 133 10.60 2.64 13.13
C ALA A 133 10.16 1.93 11.84
N ASP A 134 9.67 0.70 11.92
CA ASP A 134 9.09 -0.05 10.82
C ASP A 134 7.58 0.22 10.60
N ASN A 135 6.96 0.97 11.50
CA ASN A 135 5.54 1.32 11.37
C ASN A 135 5.35 2.45 10.35
N VAL A 136 4.62 2.15 9.30
CA VAL A 136 4.43 3.09 8.19
C VAL A 136 3.66 4.33 8.62
N ALA A 137 2.51 4.16 9.25
CA ALA A 137 1.61 5.26 9.57
C ALA A 137 2.02 6.06 10.81
N GLY A 138 2.54 5.38 11.84
CA GLY A 138 2.91 6.02 13.10
C GLY A 138 4.38 6.46 13.17
N PHE A 139 5.19 6.22 12.12
CA PHE A 139 6.60 6.59 12.08
C PHE A 139 7.04 7.14 10.72
N LEU A 140 6.98 6.32 9.65
CA LEU A 140 7.57 6.71 8.36
C LEU A 140 6.82 7.88 7.69
N LEU A 141 5.49 7.81 7.65
CA LEU A 141 4.67 8.88 7.06
C LEU A 141 4.78 10.21 7.82
N PRO A 142 4.75 10.24 9.17
CA PRO A 142 4.97 11.49 9.89
C PRO A 142 6.31 12.14 9.58
N LEU A 143 7.40 11.39 9.70
CA LEU A 143 8.74 11.96 9.52
C LEU A 143 8.96 12.42 8.07
N THR A 144 8.50 11.63 7.10
CA THR A 144 8.62 11.99 5.67
C THR A 144 7.70 13.16 5.30
N GLY A 145 6.44 13.14 5.76
CA GLY A 145 5.45 14.17 5.43
C GLY A 145 5.82 15.52 6.00
N LEU A 146 6.16 15.57 7.28
CA LEU A 146 6.60 16.80 7.96
C LEU A 146 7.90 17.34 7.37
N ALA A 147 8.87 16.49 7.02
CA ALA A 147 10.08 16.91 6.32
C ALA A 147 9.77 17.55 4.95
N GLY A 148 8.79 17.02 4.22
CA GLY A 148 8.30 17.59 2.96
C GLY A 148 7.66 18.99 3.14
N GLU A 149 7.12 19.28 4.31
CA GLU A 149 6.55 20.58 4.69
C GLU A 149 7.59 21.52 5.36
N GLY A 150 8.86 21.09 5.42
CA GLY A 150 9.95 21.86 6.02
C GLY A 150 10.13 21.66 7.53
N VAL A 151 9.33 20.80 8.17
CA VAL A 151 9.42 20.46 9.59
C VAL A 151 10.27 19.21 9.75
N LYS A 152 11.57 19.38 10.01
CA LYS A 152 12.49 18.24 10.20
C LYS A 152 12.46 17.76 11.65
N ILE A 153 12.14 16.48 11.83
CA ILE A 153 12.16 15.80 13.12
C ILE A 153 13.21 14.69 13.02
N ALA A 154 14.20 14.74 13.91
CA ALA A 154 15.15 13.64 14.05
C ALA A 154 14.49 12.48 14.82
N GLU A 155 14.82 11.25 14.46
CA GLU A 155 14.25 10.04 15.09
C GLU A 155 14.51 10.00 16.61
N ASP A 156 15.62 10.55 17.07
CA ASP A 156 16.05 10.64 18.47
C ASP A 156 15.63 11.95 19.15
N SER A 157 14.71 12.72 18.55
CA SER A 157 14.23 13.97 19.14
C SER A 157 13.68 13.74 20.55
N PRO A 158 14.10 14.51 21.55
CA PRO A 158 13.80 14.26 22.97
C PRO A 158 12.30 14.38 23.32
N PHE A 159 11.52 15.03 22.47
CA PHE A 159 10.07 15.14 22.65
C PHE A 159 9.31 13.91 22.11
N LEU A 160 9.96 13.02 21.36
CA LEU A 160 9.38 11.78 20.87
C LEU A 160 9.40 10.70 21.96
N ALA A 161 8.23 10.15 22.26
CA ALA A 161 8.08 9.03 23.18
C ALA A 161 7.88 7.74 22.35
N HIS A 162 8.94 6.96 22.23
CA HIS A 162 8.92 5.72 21.44
C HIS A 162 8.10 4.63 22.11
N ALA A 163 7.01 4.24 21.47
CA ALA A 163 6.15 3.15 21.91
C ALA A 163 6.58 1.82 21.26
N PRO A 164 6.40 0.67 21.94
CA PRO A 164 6.74 -0.64 21.37
C PRO A 164 5.76 -1.12 20.29
N SER A 165 4.63 -0.44 20.13
CA SER A 165 3.63 -0.70 19.07
C SER A 165 2.75 0.52 18.85
N ALA A 166 2.01 0.55 17.73
CA ALA A 166 1.01 1.59 17.47
C ALA A 166 -0.09 1.61 18.54
N THR A 167 -0.54 0.45 19.02
CA THR A 167 -1.52 0.35 20.10
C THR A 167 -0.97 0.89 21.42
N ALA A 168 0.32 0.63 21.72
CA ALA A 168 0.94 1.20 22.92
C ALA A 168 1.04 2.73 22.82
N ALA A 169 1.28 3.31 21.65
CA ALA A 169 1.25 4.76 21.45
C ALA A 169 -0.15 5.34 21.74
N GLU A 170 -1.21 4.64 21.33
CA GLU A 170 -2.59 5.02 21.65
C GLU A 170 -2.86 4.96 23.15
N THR A 171 -2.38 3.93 23.84
CA THR A 171 -2.47 3.79 25.29
C THR A 171 -1.77 4.95 26.00
N MET A 172 -0.56 5.32 25.56
CA MET A 172 0.21 6.47 26.15
C MET A 172 -0.60 7.78 26.06
N LEU A 173 -1.29 8.05 24.95
CA LEU A 173 -2.18 9.21 24.86
C LEU A 173 -3.38 9.07 25.78
N GLY A 174 -3.98 7.88 25.82
CA GLY A 174 -5.14 7.57 26.67
C GLY A 174 -4.87 7.78 28.15
N ASP A 175 -3.72 7.31 28.64
CA ASP A 175 -3.32 7.40 30.03
C ASP A 175 -2.70 8.76 30.40
N GLY A 176 -2.50 9.63 29.41
CA GLY A 176 -1.91 10.96 29.62
C GLY A 176 -0.38 10.95 29.76
N GLU A 177 0.28 9.85 29.41
CA GLU A 177 1.74 9.73 29.33
C GLU A 177 2.33 10.47 28.13
N ALA A 178 1.51 10.72 27.10
CA ALA A 178 1.82 11.56 25.96
C ALA A 178 0.73 12.63 25.78
N ASP A 179 1.11 13.80 25.23
CA ASP A 179 0.22 14.92 24.94
C ASP A 179 -0.38 14.83 23.54
N GLY A 180 0.28 14.09 22.66
CA GLY A 180 -0.14 13.78 21.32
C GLY A 180 0.45 12.46 20.85
N LEU A 181 -0.06 11.94 19.72
CA LEU A 181 0.49 10.75 19.08
C LEU A 181 0.41 10.86 17.56
N PHE A 182 1.33 10.20 16.87
CA PHE A 182 1.20 9.89 15.45
C PHE A 182 0.42 8.59 15.27
N GLY A 183 -0.76 8.71 14.69
CA GLY A 183 -1.66 7.61 14.39
C GLY A 183 -1.98 7.52 12.91
N TRP A 184 -3.14 6.97 12.57
CA TRP A 184 -3.60 6.82 11.20
C TRP A 184 -5.11 6.94 11.06
N GLU A 185 -5.56 7.22 9.86
CA GLU A 185 -6.95 7.11 9.46
C GLU A 185 -7.08 6.56 8.04
N PRO A 186 -8.16 5.83 7.72
CA PRO A 186 -8.45 5.36 6.38
C PRO A 186 -8.92 6.52 5.50
N VAL A 187 -8.58 6.44 4.19
CA VAL A 187 -8.83 7.52 3.23
C VAL A 187 -9.34 6.94 1.92
N GLY A 188 -10.45 7.46 1.43
CA GLY A 188 -11.01 7.11 0.12
C GLY A 188 -10.15 7.60 -1.06
N ALA A 189 -10.48 7.16 -2.26
CA ALA A 189 -9.78 7.59 -3.47
C ALA A 189 -9.91 9.10 -3.75
N ASP A 190 -10.93 9.74 -3.21
CA ASP A 190 -11.17 11.18 -3.26
C ASP A 190 -10.34 11.98 -2.24
N GLY A 191 -9.55 11.30 -1.41
CA GLY A 191 -8.73 11.91 -0.37
C GLY A 191 -9.49 12.27 0.91
N GLN A 192 -10.77 11.92 1.01
CA GLN A 192 -11.54 12.15 2.23
C GLN A 192 -11.37 10.99 3.22
N SER A 193 -11.37 11.31 4.53
CA SER A 193 -11.38 10.29 5.57
C SER A 193 -12.67 9.48 5.50
N THR A 194 -12.56 8.15 5.62
CA THR A 194 -13.74 7.31 5.82
C THR A 194 -14.03 7.20 7.32
N ASP A 195 -15.31 7.13 7.69
CA ASP A 195 -15.73 7.13 9.12
C ASP A 195 -15.56 5.77 9.80
N THR A 196 -14.83 4.83 9.18
CA THR A 196 -14.73 3.43 9.62
C THR A 196 -13.30 3.03 9.93
N GLY A 197 -12.83 3.31 11.13
CA GLY A 197 -11.50 2.87 11.54
C GLY A 197 -10.56 4.01 11.94
N GLY A 198 -9.27 3.67 12.07
CA GLY A 198 -8.25 4.63 12.44
C GLY A 198 -8.09 4.86 13.93
N THR A 199 -7.12 5.69 14.24
CA THR A 199 -6.68 5.94 15.61
C THR A 199 -7.75 6.63 16.44
N VAL A 200 -8.42 7.66 15.90
CA VAL A 200 -9.46 8.40 16.64
C VAL A 200 -10.59 7.47 17.05
N MET A 201 -11.06 6.61 16.15
CA MET A 201 -12.14 5.66 16.46
C MET A 201 -11.72 4.62 17.51
N ARG A 202 -10.44 4.15 17.47
CA ARG A 202 -9.95 3.22 18.50
C ARG A 202 -9.81 3.88 19.86
N LEU A 203 -9.37 5.13 19.93
CA LEU A 203 -9.32 5.91 21.17
C LEU A 203 -10.74 6.13 21.73
N GLU A 204 -11.71 6.41 20.87
CA GLU A 204 -13.13 6.54 21.25
C GLU A 204 -13.69 5.22 21.79
N ALA A 205 -13.40 4.10 21.12
CA ALA A 205 -13.76 2.76 21.59
C ALA A 205 -13.08 2.39 22.93
N ALA A 206 -11.91 2.96 23.21
CA ALA A 206 -11.23 2.84 24.50
C ALA A 206 -11.78 3.79 25.59
N GLY A 207 -12.86 4.52 25.31
CA GLY A 207 -13.55 5.37 26.28
C GLY A 207 -13.09 6.84 26.32
N ILE A 208 -12.27 7.28 25.35
CA ILE A 208 -11.86 8.68 25.26
C ILE A 208 -12.89 9.43 24.41
N PRO A 209 -13.59 10.46 24.96
CA PRO A 209 -14.57 11.19 24.18
C PRO A 209 -13.98 11.81 22.91
N LYS A 210 -14.64 11.62 21.76
CA LYS A 210 -14.22 12.21 20.47
C LYS A 210 -14.05 13.72 20.57
N THR A 211 -14.87 14.38 21.39
CA THR A 211 -14.84 15.82 21.63
C THR A 211 -13.56 16.31 22.34
N SER A 212 -12.83 15.40 23.02
CA SER A 212 -11.53 15.71 23.63
C SER A 212 -10.36 15.46 22.68
N LEU A 213 -10.59 14.83 21.53
CA LEU A 213 -9.58 14.52 20.53
C LEU A 213 -9.59 15.57 19.41
N ARG A 214 -8.39 15.96 18.97
CA ARG A 214 -8.23 16.88 17.85
C ARG A 214 -7.07 16.42 16.95
N VAL A 215 -7.31 16.34 15.65
CA VAL A 215 -6.29 16.13 14.64
C VAL A 215 -5.65 17.48 14.32
N LEU A 216 -4.33 17.58 14.50
CA LEU A 216 -3.55 18.79 14.26
C LEU A 216 -2.89 18.81 12.89
N TRP A 217 -2.58 17.63 12.35
CA TRP A 217 -1.89 17.47 11.07
C TRP A 217 -2.26 16.13 10.45
N THR A 218 -2.19 16.09 9.12
CA THR A 218 -2.41 14.87 8.32
C THR A 218 -1.37 14.78 7.22
N SER A 219 -0.84 13.60 6.97
CA SER A 219 0.03 13.36 5.82
C SER A 219 -0.74 13.31 4.50
N ALA A 220 -0.02 13.31 3.38
CA ALA A 220 -0.55 12.83 2.12
C ALA A 220 -0.97 11.36 2.24
N GLN A 221 -1.95 10.94 1.41
CA GLN A 221 -2.42 9.56 1.36
C GLN A 221 -1.32 8.61 0.93
N LEU A 222 -1.18 7.49 1.62
CA LEU A 222 -0.50 6.29 1.15
C LEU A 222 -1.55 5.31 0.63
N ARG A 223 -1.61 5.14 -0.67
CA ARG A 223 -2.51 4.19 -1.34
C ARG A 223 -2.18 2.75 -0.91
N TYR A 224 -3.19 1.85 -0.89
CA TYR A 224 -2.95 0.43 -0.70
C TYR A 224 -2.06 -0.14 -1.81
N GLY A 225 -1.39 -1.26 -1.51
CA GLY A 225 -0.41 -1.84 -2.40
C GLY A 225 -1.01 -2.28 -3.73
N PRO A 226 -0.37 -1.97 -4.87
CA PRO A 226 -0.93 -2.28 -6.17
C PRO A 226 -0.63 -3.71 -6.61
N HIS A 227 -1.48 -4.20 -7.49
CA HIS A 227 -1.16 -5.24 -8.44
C HIS A 227 -0.49 -4.57 -9.64
N ALA A 228 0.79 -4.85 -9.86
CA ALA A 228 1.63 -4.15 -10.84
C ALA A 228 2.10 -5.09 -11.95
N VAL A 229 2.21 -4.55 -13.14
CA VAL A 229 2.71 -5.25 -14.33
C VAL A 229 4.01 -4.64 -14.81
N ARG A 230 4.75 -5.37 -15.64
CA ARG A 230 5.86 -4.77 -16.37
C ARG A 230 5.33 -3.72 -17.35
N SER A 231 6.05 -2.61 -17.47
CA SER A 231 5.68 -1.51 -18.37
C SER A 231 5.73 -1.91 -19.85
N ASP A 232 6.58 -2.88 -20.20
CA ASP A 232 6.73 -3.44 -21.55
C ASP A 232 5.72 -4.57 -21.87
N LEU A 233 4.84 -4.95 -20.93
CA LEU A 233 3.79 -5.93 -21.17
C LEU A 233 2.82 -5.42 -22.25
N ASP A 234 2.39 -6.31 -23.15
CA ASP A 234 1.45 -5.98 -24.22
C ASP A 234 0.17 -5.32 -23.70
N ALA A 235 -0.32 -4.32 -24.43
CA ALA A 235 -1.48 -3.52 -24.02
C ALA A 235 -2.76 -4.36 -23.89
N GLU A 236 -2.95 -5.38 -24.71
CA GLU A 236 -4.10 -6.28 -24.61
C GLU A 236 -4.02 -7.17 -23.37
N ALA A 237 -2.81 -7.62 -23.00
CA ALA A 237 -2.62 -8.35 -21.75
C ALA A 237 -2.99 -7.48 -20.53
N LYS A 238 -2.50 -6.22 -20.50
CA LYS A 238 -2.82 -5.24 -19.45
C LYS A 238 -4.33 -5.00 -19.38
N ARG A 239 -4.98 -4.77 -20.51
CA ARG A 239 -6.42 -4.55 -20.58
C ARG A 239 -7.21 -5.75 -20.04
N ARG A 240 -6.84 -6.99 -20.42
CA ARG A 240 -7.50 -8.21 -19.93
C ARG A 240 -7.36 -8.38 -18.43
N LEU A 241 -6.15 -8.17 -17.90
CA LEU A 241 -5.90 -8.19 -16.46
C LEU A 241 -6.72 -7.13 -15.72
N ALA A 242 -6.74 -5.89 -16.21
CA ALA A 242 -7.51 -4.81 -15.60
C ALA A 242 -9.01 -5.15 -15.55
N VAL A 243 -9.58 -5.60 -16.67
CA VAL A 243 -10.99 -6.01 -16.72
C VAL A 243 -11.27 -7.20 -15.79
N PHE A 244 -10.40 -8.20 -15.77
CA PHE A 244 -10.55 -9.35 -14.88
C PHE A 244 -10.53 -8.92 -13.41
N LEU A 245 -9.52 -8.16 -12.98
CA LEU A 245 -9.33 -7.78 -11.60
C LEU A 245 -10.43 -6.83 -11.09
N THR A 246 -10.82 -5.82 -11.87
CA THR A 246 -11.86 -4.87 -11.45
C THR A 246 -13.23 -5.51 -11.33
N ASN A 247 -13.49 -6.63 -12.03
CA ASN A 247 -14.74 -7.37 -11.93
C ASN A 247 -14.67 -8.59 -11.00
N LEU A 248 -13.48 -8.92 -10.47
CA LEU A 248 -13.23 -10.17 -9.74
C LEU A 248 -14.14 -10.31 -8.51
N LYS A 249 -14.28 -9.25 -7.71
CA LYS A 249 -15.12 -9.26 -6.50
C LYS A 249 -16.60 -9.52 -6.81
N SER A 250 -17.12 -8.95 -7.88
CA SER A 250 -18.54 -9.09 -8.24
C SER A 250 -18.86 -10.42 -8.94
N LEU A 251 -17.92 -10.94 -9.75
CA LEU A 251 -18.18 -12.14 -10.56
C LEU A 251 -17.73 -13.43 -9.86
N THR A 252 -16.64 -13.41 -9.12
CA THR A 252 -16.04 -14.57 -8.44
C THR A 252 -15.47 -14.15 -7.08
N PRO A 253 -16.35 -13.79 -6.11
CA PRO A 253 -15.92 -13.24 -4.81
C PRO A 253 -14.99 -14.18 -4.04
N ASP A 254 -15.16 -15.46 -4.16
CA ASP A 254 -14.33 -16.48 -3.54
C ASP A 254 -12.90 -16.59 -4.14
N VAL A 255 -12.72 -16.25 -5.41
CA VAL A 255 -11.38 -16.08 -6.02
C VAL A 255 -10.76 -14.75 -5.58
N TYR A 256 -11.59 -13.70 -5.48
CA TYR A 256 -11.15 -12.42 -4.93
C TYR A 256 -10.60 -12.58 -3.52
N ASP A 257 -11.33 -13.24 -2.62
CA ASP A 257 -10.96 -13.44 -1.22
C ASP A 257 -9.68 -14.30 -1.05
N LEU A 258 -9.34 -15.15 -2.04
CA LEU A 258 -8.05 -15.86 -2.08
C LEU A 258 -6.89 -14.95 -2.50
N LEU A 259 -7.16 -13.97 -3.35
CA LEU A 259 -6.15 -13.04 -3.88
C LEU A 259 -5.92 -11.85 -2.95
N GLU A 260 -7.00 -11.33 -2.35
CA GLU A 260 -6.99 -10.16 -1.48
C GLU A 260 -7.87 -10.39 -0.24
N SER A 261 -7.23 -10.85 0.83
CA SER A 261 -7.92 -11.20 2.08
C SER A 261 -8.10 -10.03 3.04
N ARG A 262 -7.43 -8.89 2.79
CA ARG A 262 -7.36 -7.75 3.71
C ARG A 262 -8.37 -6.66 3.39
N HIS A 263 -8.61 -6.43 2.10
CA HIS A 263 -9.46 -5.34 1.61
C HIS A 263 -10.65 -5.92 0.85
N SER A 264 -11.84 -5.71 1.35
CA SER A 264 -13.03 -6.44 0.89
C SER A 264 -13.92 -5.69 -0.12
N GLY A 265 -13.49 -4.51 -0.59
CA GLY A 265 -14.28 -3.66 -1.49
C GLY A 265 -14.10 -3.94 -2.97
N GLY A 266 -13.12 -4.76 -3.34
CA GLY A 266 -12.77 -5.01 -4.75
C GLY A 266 -11.51 -4.27 -5.18
N PHE A 267 -11.30 -4.17 -6.50
CA PHE A 267 -10.16 -3.46 -7.08
C PHE A 267 -10.62 -2.26 -7.92
N GLU A 268 -9.87 -1.17 -7.83
CA GLU A 268 -9.96 0.00 -8.71
C GLU A 268 -8.69 0.14 -9.56
N LEU A 269 -8.81 0.82 -10.70
CA LEU A 269 -7.64 1.17 -11.52
C LEU A 269 -6.68 2.05 -10.73
N ALA A 270 -5.39 1.78 -10.88
CA ALA A 270 -4.33 2.54 -10.22
C ALA A 270 -3.33 3.10 -11.24
N VAL A 271 -2.77 4.25 -10.95
CA VAL A 271 -1.77 4.92 -11.80
C VAL A 271 -0.54 5.33 -11.00
N ALA A 272 0.59 5.52 -11.66
CA ALA A 272 1.87 5.81 -11.00
C ALA A 272 1.81 7.01 -10.03
N LYS A 273 1.02 8.05 -10.33
CA LYS A 273 0.87 9.22 -9.46
C LYS A 273 0.27 8.89 -8.09
N ASP A 274 -0.50 7.81 -7.96
CA ASP A 274 -1.14 7.40 -6.71
C ASP A 274 -0.11 6.92 -5.66
N TYR A 275 1.13 6.64 -6.11
CA TYR A 275 2.22 6.10 -5.29
C TYR A 275 3.33 7.12 -5.00
N MET A 276 3.10 8.41 -5.26
CA MET A 276 4.11 9.46 -4.98
C MET A 276 4.49 9.54 -3.51
N THR A 277 3.54 9.33 -2.60
CA THR A 277 3.80 9.27 -1.14
C THR A 277 4.68 8.07 -0.79
N ALA A 278 4.43 6.89 -1.37
CA ALA A 278 5.26 5.72 -1.18
C ALA A 278 6.70 5.95 -1.69
N LEU A 279 6.85 6.58 -2.86
CA LEU A 279 8.14 6.97 -3.44
C LEU A 279 8.88 7.95 -2.52
N ALA A 280 8.20 8.94 -1.96
CA ALA A 280 8.80 9.89 -1.03
C ALA A 280 9.35 9.18 0.23
N VAL A 281 8.60 8.23 0.79
CA VAL A 281 9.06 7.42 1.93
C VAL A 281 10.30 6.60 1.58
N VAL A 282 10.31 5.90 0.43
CA VAL A 282 11.45 5.08 0.00
C VAL A 282 12.71 5.94 -0.22
N ARG A 283 12.57 7.10 -0.84
CA ARG A 283 13.68 8.04 -1.06
C ARG A 283 14.21 8.61 0.26
N TRP A 284 13.34 8.97 1.18
CA TRP A 284 13.72 9.45 2.50
C TRP A 284 14.51 8.39 3.28
N GLN A 285 14.04 7.13 3.28
CA GLN A 285 14.76 6.02 3.90
C GLN A 285 16.14 5.74 3.27
N SER A 286 16.28 5.98 1.98
CA SER A 286 17.55 5.81 1.27
C SER A 286 18.52 6.93 1.59
N ALA A 287 18.07 8.19 1.68
CA ALA A 287 18.88 9.34 2.01
C ALA A 287 19.40 9.35 3.47
N GLY A 288 18.66 8.74 4.40
CA GLY A 288 19.08 8.61 5.79
C GLY A 288 20.14 7.53 6.05
N LYS A 289 20.53 6.77 5.01
CA LYS A 289 21.56 5.72 5.09
C LYS A 289 22.91 6.16 4.50
N GLU A 290 22.99 7.35 3.92
CA GLU A 290 24.23 8.00 3.48
C GLU A 290 24.78 8.95 4.57
#